data_2ac082a12fca6dfa2849bcaa307f6dd8
#
_entry.id   2ac082a12fca6dfa2849bcaa307f6dd8
#
_cell.length_a   1.000
_cell.length_b   1.000
_cell.length_c   1.000
_cell.angle_alpha   90.00
_cell.angle_beta   90.00
_cell.angle_gamma   90.00
#
_symmetry.space_group_name_H-M   'P 1'
#
loop_
_entity.id
_entity.type
_entity.pdbx_description
1 polymer ?
#
loop_
_entity_poly.entity_id
_entity_poly.type
_entity_poly.pdbx_seq_one_letter_code
_entity_poly.pdbx_strand_id
1 'polypeptide(L)'
;MARSAVVNCREAALETLVEPPQSSLSGVARVLVHAGKLSSKAAEDLAKSAKERRISFIGAVIASGAVSPFDLAHTLSASLALPLLDLSAVDLERLPKNVVDPKLAVQYQLVMLGRRGNRLVI
;
A
#
# COMPACT_ATOMS: atom_id res chain seq x y z
N MET A 1 48.69 1.91 -16.60
CA MET A 1 48.07 0.70 -16.00
C MET A 1 47.26 1.01 -14.73
N ALA A 2 47.69 1.88 -13.84
CA ALA A 2 46.91 2.27 -12.66
C ALA A 2 45.58 3.01 -12.97
N ARG A 3 45.51 3.73 -14.09
CA ARG A 3 44.29 4.46 -14.52
C ARG A 3 43.14 3.55 -14.94
N SER A 4 43.39 2.37 -15.51
CA SER A 4 42.32 1.46 -15.93
C SER A 4 41.65 0.75 -14.75
N ALA A 5 42.37 0.48 -13.69
CA ALA A 5 41.81 -0.12 -12.48
C ALA A 5 40.90 0.85 -11.71
N VAL A 6 41.22 2.16 -11.73
CA VAL A 6 40.39 3.19 -11.08
C VAL A 6 39.10 3.45 -11.88
N VAL A 7 39.15 3.39 -13.19
CA VAL A 7 37.99 3.51 -14.07
C VAL A 7 37.05 2.32 -13.89
N ASN A 8 37.57 1.11 -13.81
CA ASN A 8 36.78 -0.09 -13.57
C ASN A 8 36.11 -0.09 -12.19
N CYS A 9 36.77 0.41 -11.15
CA CYS A 9 36.14 0.58 -9.84
C CYS A 9 35.01 1.61 -9.84
N ARG A 10 35.13 2.68 -10.62
CA ARG A 10 34.07 3.67 -10.78
C ARG A 10 32.89 3.13 -11.59
N GLU A 11 33.13 2.43 -12.66
CA GLU A 11 32.08 1.78 -13.43
C GLU A 11 31.37 0.70 -12.64
N ALA A 12 32.08 -0.14 -11.91
CA ALA A 12 31.48 -1.14 -11.02
C ALA A 12 30.67 -0.50 -9.88
N ALA A 13 31.13 0.62 -9.32
CA ALA A 13 30.39 1.37 -8.30
C ALA A 13 29.15 2.07 -8.88
N LEU A 14 29.21 2.55 -10.14
CA LEU A 14 28.07 3.11 -10.85
C LEU A 14 27.04 2.04 -11.25
N GLU A 15 27.47 0.84 -11.63
CA GLU A 15 26.58 -0.28 -11.91
C GLU A 15 25.88 -0.79 -10.65
N THR A 16 26.51 -0.75 -9.49
CA THR A 16 25.88 -1.08 -8.19
C THR A 16 24.94 0.02 -7.69
N LEU A 17 25.10 1.25 -8.14
CA LEU A 17 24.22 2.38 -7.83
C LEU A 17 23.05 2.55 -8.83
N VAL A 18 23.13 1.92 -10.00
CA VAL A 18 21.97 1.77 -10.89
C VAL A 18 21.09 0.71 -10.27
N GLU A 19 20.17 1.14 -9.43
CA GLU A 19 19.07 0.29 -9.02
C GLU A 19 18.45 -0.36 -10.26
N PRO A 20 18.20 -1.68 -10.25
CA PRO A 20 17.49 -2.32 -11.35
C PRO A 20 16.22 -1.51 -11.60
N PRO A 21 15.77 -1.38 -12.86
CA PRO A 21 14.61 -0.56 -13.20
C PRO A 21 13.52 -0.92 -12.21
N GLN A 22 13.22 0.04 -11.36
CA GLN A 22 12.23 -0.17 -10.30
C GLN A 22 10.99 -0.61 -11.02
N SER A 23 10.70 -1.89 -10.91
CA SER A 23 9.47 -2.47 -11.38
C SER A 23 8.38 -1.46 -11.06
N SER A 24 7.51 -1.15 -11.99
CA SER A 24 6.45 -0.15 -11.90
C SER A 24 5.42 -0.50 -10.81
N LEU A 25 5.92 -1.05 -9.70
CA LEU A 25 5.15 -1.44 -8.55
C LEU A 25 4.62 -0.18 -7.85
N SER A 26 3.35 -0.18 -7.56
CA SER A 26 2.71 0.87 -6.75
C SER A 26 3.41 0.99 -5.38
N GLY A 27 3.28 2.13 -4.73
CA GLY A 27 3.87 2.34 -3.41
C GLY A 27 3.48 1.25 -2.40
N VAL A 28 2.23 0.80 -2.43
CA VAL A 28 1.73 -0.30 -1.58
C VAL A 28 2.43 -1.62 -1.88
N ALA A 29 2.66 -1.95 -3.16
CA ALA A 29 3.36 -3.16 -3.54
C ALA A 29 4.80 -3.18 -3.03
N ARG A 30 5.51 -2.05 -3.12
CA ARG A 30 6.87 -1.92 -2.55
C ARG A 30 6.89 -2.11 -1.05
N VAL A 31 5.93 -1.53 -0.33
CA VAL A 31 5.81 -1.68 1.12
C VAL A 31 5.66 -3.16 1.50
N LEU A 32 4.82 -3.92 0.81
CA LEU A 32 4.59 -5.33 1.08
C LEU A 32 5.81 -6.21 0.74
N VAL A 33 6.52 -5.90 -0.33
CA VAL A 33 7.77 -6.58 -0.69
C VAL A 33 8.86 -6.27 0.34
N HIS A 34 9.00 -5.02 0.75
CA HIS A 34 9.99 -4.61 1.75
C HIS A 34 9.72 -5.21 3.13
N ALA A 35 8.45 -5.37 3.50
CA ALA A 35 8.03 -6.05 4.72
C ALA A 35 8.14 -7.59 4.65
N GLY A 36 8.59 -8.14 3.52
CA GLY A 36 8.74 -9.60 3.34
C GLY A 36 7.40 -10.35 3.25
N LYS A 37 6.29 -9.65 3.05
CA LYS A 37 4.95 -10.25 2.94
C LYS A 37 4.64 -10.76 1.53
N LEU A 38 5.29 -10.21 0.52
CA LEU A 38 5.20 -10.62 -0.88
C LEU A 38 6.59 -10.67 -1.52
N SER A 39 6.80 -11.62 -2.43
CA SER A 39 7.94 -11.57 -3.32
C SER A 39 7.74 -10.55 -4.44
N SER A 40 8.82 -9.99 -4.98
CA SER A 40 8.74 -9.02 -6.09
C SER A 40 7.96 -9.58 -7.28
N LYS A 41 8.19 -10.84 -7.63
CA LYS A 41 7.49 -11.53 -8.72
C LYS A 41 6.00 -11.64 -8.45
N ALA A 42 5.61 -12.07 -7.24
CA ALA A 42 4.20 -12.16 -6.87
C ALA A 42 3.51 -10.79 -6.88
N ALA A 43 4.21 -9.74 -6.45
CA ALA A 43 3.68 -8.37 -6.51
C ALA A 43 3.46 -7.88 -7.94
N GLU A 44 4.36 -8.22 -8.88
CA GLU A 44 4.19 -7.90 -10.31
C GLU A 44 3.03 -8.65 -10.93
N ASP A 45 2.90 -9.95 -10.68
CA ASP A 45 1.80 -10.78 -11.19
C ASP A 45 0.46 -10.29 -10.67
N LEU A 46 0.38 -9.95 -9.38
CA LEU A 46 -0.83 -9.36 -8.79
C LEU A 46 -1.15 -7.98 -9.35
N ALA A 47 -0.14 -7.16 -9.64
CA ALA A 47 -0.35 -5.86 -10.27
C ALA A 47 -0.89 -6.00 -11.71
N LYS A 48 -0.42 -6.97 -12.46
CA LYS A 48 -0.96 -7.30 -13.80
C LYS A 48 -2.41 -7.77 -13.71
N SER A 49 -2.67 -8.75 -12.85
CA SER A 49 -4.03 -9.26 -12.60
C SER A 49 -5.00 -8.16 -12.16
N ALA A 50 -4.56 -7.24 -11.30
CA ALA A 50 -5.37 -6.11 -10.86
C ALA A 50 -5.77 -5.21 -12.04
N LYS A 51 -4.82 -4.90 -12.92
CA LYS A 51 -5.08 -4.11 -14.15
C LYS A 51 -6.06 -4.81 -15.09
N GLU A 52 -5.86 -6.11 -15.33
CA GLU A 52 -6.71 -6.91 -16.23
C GLU A 52 -8.14 -6.99 -15.68
N ARG A 53 -8.30 -7.20 -14.39
CA ARG A 53 -9.61 -7.29 -13.73
C ARG A 53 -10.22 -5.92 -13.37
N ARG A 54 -9.52 -4.83 -13.60
CA ARG A 54 -9.93 -3.47 -13.23
C ARG A 54 -10.28 -3.32 -11.74
N ILE A 55 -9.56 -4.01 -10.88
CA ILE A 55 -9.68 -3.91 -9.42
C ILE A 55 -8.44 -3.22 -8.84
N SER A 56 -8.54 -2.77 -7.59
CA SER A 56 -7.39 -2.20 -6.90
C SER A 56 -6.34 -3.29 -6.61
N PHE A 57 -5.06 -2.89 -6.53
CA PHE A 57 -3.98 -3.80 -6.15
C PHE A 57 -4.26 -4.48 -4.79
N ILE A 58 -4.76 -3.71 -3.82
CA ILE A 58 -5.15 -4.23 -2.50
C ILE A 58 -6.24 -5.29 -2.64
N GLY A 59 -7.25 -5.03 -3.48
CA GLY A 59 -8.31 -6.00 -3.77
C GLY A 59 -7.78 -7.30 -4.37
N ALA A 60 -6.80 -7.21 -5.29
CA ALA A 60 -6.15 -8.38 -5.88
C ALA A 60 -5.34 -9.18 -4.85
N VAL A 61 -4.61 -8.51 -3.96
CA VAL A 61 -3.84 -9.14 -2.87
C VAL A 61 -4.77 -9.92 -1.93
N ILE A 62 -5.87 -9.32 -1.51
CA ILE A 62 -6.86 -9.95 -0.63
C ILE A 62 -7.53 -11.13 -1.34
N ALA A 63 -7.96 -10.94 -2.59
CA ALA A 63 -8.61 -11.99 -3.38
C ALA A 63 -7.72 -13.20 -3.66
N SER A 64 -6.40 -12.99 -3.80
CA SER A 64 -5.43 -14.07 -3.97
C SER A 64 -5.16 -14.87 -2.69
N GLY A 65 -5.51 -14.32 -1.52
CA GLY A 65 -5.18 -14.92 -0.22
C GLY A 65 -3.68 -14.90 0.12
N ALA A 66 -2.86 -14.18 -0.65
CA ALA A 66 -1.41 -14.13 -0.44
C ALA A 66 -1.02 -13.45 0.89
N VAL A 67 -1.81 -12.47 1.31
CA VAL A 67 -1.64 -11.77 2.59
C VAL A 67 -3.00 -11.66 3.26
N SER A 68 -3.07 -11.90 4.58
CA SER A 68 -4.33 -11.72 5.29
C SER A 68 -4.71 -10.23 5.36
N PRO A 69 -6.00 -9.88 5.35
CA PRO A 69 -6.44 -8.49 5.46
C PRO A 69 -5.89 -7.78 6.70
N PHE A 70 -5.79 -8.49 7.81
CA PHE A 70 -5.25 -7.96 9.06
C PHE A 70 -3.74 -7.66 8.94
N ASP A 71 -2.95 -8.60 8.41
CA ASP A 71 -1.51 -8.41 8.19
C ASP A 71 -1.23 -7.29 7.20
N LEU A 72 -2.05 -7.18 6.16
CA LEU A 72 -1.98 -6.11 5.18
C LEU A 72 -2.20 -4.75 5.85
N ALA A 73 -3.27 -4.60 6.61
CA ALA A 73 -3.61 -3.37 7.32
C ALA A 73 -2.52 -2.99 8.34
N HIS A 74 -2.04 -3.95 9.10
CA HIS A 74 -0.98 -3.74 10.10
C HIS A 74 0.34 -3.31 9.45
N THR A 75 0.73 -3.97 8.35
CA THR A 75 1.96 -3.64 7.61
C THR A 75 1.89 -2.24 7.01
N LEU A 76 0.76 -1.87 6.41
CA LEU A 76 0.56 -0.53 5.86
C LEU A 76 0.54 0.54 6.95
N SER A 77 -0.14 0.28 8.06
CA SER A 77 -0.16 1.17 9.22
C SER A 77 1.24 1.47 9.73
N ALA A 78 2.04 0.43 9.95
CA ALA A 78 3.41 0.57 10.43
C ALA A 78 4.34 1.30 9.43
N SER A 79 4.20 0.98 8.14
CA SER A 79 5.09 1.53 7.10
C SER A 79 4.75 2.96 6.71
N LEU A 80 3.48 3.33 6.78
CA LEU A 80 3.00 4.66 6.40
C LEU A 80 2.77 5.58 7.61
N ALA A 81 3.06 5.09 8.84
CA ALA A 81 2.79 5.79 10.10
C ALA A 81 1.33 6.27 10.22
N LEU A 82 0.39 5.46 9.72
CA LEU A 82 -1.04 5.72 9.81
C LEU A 82 -1.64 4.96 10.99
N PRO A 83 -2.58 5.56 11.73
CA PRO A 83 -3.26 4.83 12.79
C PRO A 83 -4.10 3.69 12.22
N LEU A 84 -4.03 2.53 12.88
CA LEU A 84 -4.89 1.39 12.57
C LEU A 84 -6.14 1.46 13.42
N LEU A 85 -7.29 1.38 12.79
CA LEU A 85 -8.57 1.34 13.46
C LEU A 85 -9.23 -0.03 13.26
N ASP A 86 -9.59 -0.67 14.35
CA ASP A 86 -10.42 -1.87 14.32
C ASP A 86 -11.89 -1.48 14.24
N LEU A 87 -12.49 -1.64 13.06
CA LEU A 87 -13.90 -1.33 12.84
C LEU A 87 -14.85 -2.24 13.62
N SER A 88 -14.40 -3.43 14.04
CA SER A 88 -15.22 -4.32 14.84
C SER A 88 -15.41 -3.82 16.29
N ALA A 89 -14.46 -3.01 16.77
CA ALA A 89 -14.52 -2.37 18.08
C ALA A 89 -15.28 -1.03 18.07
N VAL A 90 -15.69 -0.54 16.90
CA VAL A 90 -16.40 0.72 16.75
C VAL A 90 -17.91 0.47 16.87
N ASP A 91 -18.55 1.18 17.78
CA ASP A 91 -20.00 1.16 17.92
C ASP A 91 -20.65 1.96 16.78
N LEU A 92 -21.12 1.25 15.76
CA LEU A 92 -21.69 1.84 14.54
C LEU A 92 -22.98 2.63 14.83
N GLU A 93 -23.67 2.37 15.92
CA GLU A 93 -24.89 3.08 16.29
C GLU A 93 -24.60 4.50 16.80
N ARG A 94 -23.43 4.67 17.41
CA ARG A 94 -22.98 5.97 17.94
C ARG A 94 -22.32 6.86 16.89
N LEU A 95 -22.08 6.35 15.69
CA LEU A 95 -21.51 7.14 14.63
C LEU A 95 -22.50 8.20 14.13
N PRO A 96 -22.04 9.41 13.81
CA PRO A 96 -22.90 10.45 13.29
C PRO A 96 -23.48 10.03 11.94
N LYS A 97 -24.80 9.88 11.91
CA LYS A 97 -25.55 9.51 10.71
C LYS A 97 -25.93 10.78 9.94
N ASN A 98 -26.04 10.67 8.62
CA ASN A 98 -26.53 11.75 7.73
C ASN A 98 -25.67 13.02 7.65
N VAL A 99 -24.39 12.97 8.00
CA VAL A 99 -23.48 14.11 7.84
C VAL A 99 -22.84 14.12 6.44
N VAL A 100 -22.69 12.95 5.85
CA VAL A 100 -22.19 12.77 4.49
C VAL A 100 -23.25 12.02 3.67
N ASP A 101 -23.41 12.39 2.42
CA ASP A 101 -24.32 11.68 1.50
C ASP A 101 -23.90 10.19 1.43
N PRO A 102 -24.82 9.24 1.68
CA PRO A 102 -24.54 7.82 1.62
C PRO A 102 -23.90 7.38 0.30
N LYS A 103 -24.26 8.02 -0.81
CA LYS A 103 -23.68 7.73 -2.13
C LYS A 103 -22.20 8.07 -2.17
N LEU A 104 -21.80 9.21 -1.60
CA LEU A 104 -20.40 9.61 -1.50
C LEU A 104 -19.62 8.70 -0.55
N ALA A 105 -20.22 8.33 0.57
CA ALA A 105 -19.60 7.42 1.52
C ALA A 105 -19.24 6.06 0.88
N VAL A 106 -20.15 5.50 0.10
CA VAL A 106 -19.92 4.24 -0.63
C VAL A 106 -18.90 4.43 -1.76
N GLN A 107 -19.04 5.50 -2.54
CA GLN A 107 -18.16 5.78 -3.68
C GLN A 107 -16.70 5.95 -3.27
N TYR A 108 -16.45 6.64 -2.16
CA TYR A 108 -15.11 6.93 -1.65
C TYR A 108 -14.68 5.99 -0.51
N GLN A 109 -15.50 5.00 -0.17
CA GLN A 109 -15.24 4.05 0.93
C GLN A 109 -14.94 4.77 2.26
N LEU A 110 -15.73 5.78 2.58
CA LEU A 110 -15.57 6.60 3.77
C LEU A 110 -16.40 6.07 4.93
N VAL A 111 -15.80 6.02 6.10
CA VAL A 111 -16.50 5.78 7.37
C VAL A 111 -16.33 7.01 8.24
N MET A 112 -17.44 7.62 8.63
CA MET A 112 -17.41 8.78 9.52
C MET A 112 -17.32 8.32 10.95
N LEU A 113 -16.22 8.66 11.61
CA LEU A 113 -15.95 8.27 13.00
C LEU A 113 -16.48 9.30 14.01
N GLY A 114 -16.53 10.57 13.63
CA GLY A 114 -16.99 11.61 14.54
C GLY A 114 -16.86 13.01 13.97
N ARG A 115 -17.32 13.96 14.75
CA ARG A 115 -17.17 15.40 14.48
C ARG A 115 -16.49 16.05 15.66
N ARG A 116 -15.46 16.82 15.40
CA ARG A 116 -14.75 17.62 16.41
C ARG A 116 -14.75 19.10 15.98
N GLY A 117 -15.66 19.88 16.57
CA GLY A 117 -15.86 21.28 16.16
C GLY A 117 -16.29 21.36 14.69
N ASN A 118 -15.51 22.04 13.85
CA ASN A 118 -15.74 22.18 12.42
C ASN A 118 -14.99 21.15 11.55
N ARG A 119 -14.38 20.13 12.16
CA ARG A 119 -13.65 19.06 11.48
C ARG A 119 -14.40 17.74 11.57
N LEU A 120 -14.43 17.02 10.46
CA LEU A 120 -14.93 15.66 10.40
C LEU A 120 -13.76 14.69 10.56
N VAL A 121 -13.97 13.63 11.33
CA VAL A 121 -13.03 12.52 11.46
C VAL A 121 -13.57 11.38 10.61
N ILE A 122 -12.83 11.06 9.55
CA ILE A 122 -13.15 10.02 8.58
C ILE A 122 -12.00 9.03 8.46
#